data_606da237b63eaa08b482fa023b87b3ba
#
_entry.id   606da237b63eaa08b482fa023b87b3ba
#
_cell.length_a   1.000
_cell.length_b   1.000
_cell.length_c   1.000
_cell.angle_alpha   90.00
_cell.angle_beta   90.00
_cell.angle_gamma   90.00
#
_symmetry.space_group_name_H-M   'P 1'
#
loop_
_entity.id
_entity.type
_entity.pdbx_description
1 polymer ?
#
loop_
_entity_poly.entity_id
_entity_poly.type
_entity_poly.pdbx_seq_one_letter_code
_entity_poly.pdbx_strand_id
1 'polypeptide(L)'
;PKPVQKPHPPIFVGGDAPGTFRRVLRYGDGWIPMLANADMQFDLKTERMAELAEKATAAGHDPYPITTFGTPRDPDAVATLAAAGVTRCIFGVKAAPADDVLPRLDKIARLVEGLRG
;
A
#
# COMPACT_ATOMS: atom_id res chain seq x y z
N PRO A 1 7.31 -21.02 -22.41
CA PRO A 1 5.89 -20.96 -22.75
C PRO A 1 5.25 -19.68 -22.27
N LYS A 2 4.29 -19.21 -23.00
CA LYS A 2 3.57 -18.00 -22.63
C LYS A 2 2.71 -18.27 -21.40
N PRO A 3 2.52 -17.27 -20.54
CA PRO A 3 1.59 -17.40 -19.42
C PRO A 3 0.21 -17.79 -19.93
N VAL A 4 -0.41 -18.71 -19.25
CA VAL A 4 -1.78 -19.11 -19.58
C VAL A 4 -2.76 -17.99 -19.21
N GLN A 5 -2.40 -17.23 -18.18
CA GLN A 5 -3.25 -16.14 -17.70
C GLN A 5 -3.17 -14.93 -18.63
N LYS A 6 -4.31 -14.49 -19.09
CA LYS A 6 -4.46 -13.26 -19.87
C LYS A 6 -5.62 -12.46 -19.27
N PRO A 7 -5.39 -11.24 -18.78
CA PRO A 7 -4.10 -10.56 -18.77
C PRO A 7 -3.08 -11.25 -17.86
N HIS A 8 -1.82 -10.83 -17.95
CA HIS A 8 -0.77 -11.32 -17.07
C HIS A 8 -1.11 -11.06 -15.60
N PRO A 9 -0.47 -11.75 -14.65
CA PRO A 9 -0.63 -11.44 -13.22
C PRO A 9 -0.35 -9.97 -12.95
N PRO A 10 -1.08 -9.34 -12.01
CA PRO A 10 -0.86 -7.92 -11.69
C PRO A 10 0.59 -7.63 -11.28
N ILE A 11 1.13 -6.56 -11.82
CA ILE A 11 2.49 -6.10 -11.52
C ILE A 11 2.39 -4.84 -10.66
N PHE A 12 2.82 -4.92 -9.42
CA PHE A 12 2.85 -3.78 -8.52
C PHE A 12 4.28 -3.27 -8.42
N VAL A 13 4.46 -1.96 -8.64
CA VAL A 13 5.77 -1.33 -8.60
C VAL A 13 6.02 -0.82 -7.20
N GLY A 14 7.12 -1.23 -6.58
CA GLY A 14 7.50 -0.78 -5.24
C GLY A 14 8.38 0.45 -5.25
N GLY A 15 8.47 1.09 -4.08
CA GLY A 15 9.38 2.18 -3.85
C GLY A 15 8.82 3.56 -4.18
N ASP A 16 9.69 4.57 -4.07
CA ASP A 16 9.33 5.97 -4.31
C ASP A 16 10.51 6.74 -4.90
N ALA A 17 11.25 6.09 -5.79
CA ALA A 17 12.34 6.71 -6.52
C ALA A 17 11.80 7.65 -7.62
N PRO A 18 12.62 8.58 -8.16
CA PRO A 18 12.14 9.52 -9.18
C PRO A 18 11.50 8.88 -10.41
N GLY A 19 11.86 7.66 -10.77
CA GLY A 19 11.26 6.98 -11.93
C GLY A 19 10.12 6.03 -11.61
N THR A 20 9.69 5.95 -10.36
CA THR A 20 8.70 4.95 -9.94
C THR A 20 7.38 5.09 -10.67
N PHE A 21 6.80 6.27 -10.72
CA PHE A 21 5.50 6.48 -11.37
C PHE A 21 5.57 6.31 -12.88
N ARG A 22 6.72 6.61 -13.50
CA ARG A 22 6.91 6.32 -14.92
C ARG A 22 6.79 4.82 -15.17
N ARG A 23 7.37 4.02 -14.30
CA ARG A 23 7.27 2.56 -14.42
C ARG A 23 5.84 2.07 -14.18
N VAL A 24 5.14 2.64 -13.20
CA VAL A 24 3.73 2.30 -12.98
C VAL A 24 2.92 2.56 -14.25
N LEU A 25 3.08 3.75 -14.84
CA LEU A 25 2.34 4.14 -16.04
C LEU A 25 2.71 3.31 -17.25
N ARG A 26 3.96 2.86 -17.33
CA ARG A 26 4.46 2.13 -18.49
C ARG A 26 4.03 0.65 -18.50
N TYR A 27 4.10 -0.02 -17.36
CA TYR A 27 3.84 -1.45 -17.31
C TYR A 27 3.22 -1.94 -16.00
N GLY A 28 3.09 -1.08 -15.00
CA GLY A 28 2.59 -1.49 -13.70
C GLY A 28 1.07 -1.51 -13.64
N ASP A 29 0.56 -2.29 -12.72
CA ASP A 29 -0.88 -2.37 -12.43
C ASP A 29 -1.22 -1.72 -11.09
N GLY A 30 -0.23 -1.31 -10.33
CA GLY A 30 -0.41 -0.65 -9.05
C GLY A 30 0.91 -0.20 -8.43
N TRP A 31 0.83 0.42 -7.28
CA TRP A 31 1.98 0.96 -6.57
C TRP A 31 2.01 0.45 -5.13
N ILE A 32 3.20 0.09 -4.65
CA ILE A 32 3.41 -0.34 -3.26
C ILE A 32 4.43 0.58 -2.59
N PRO A 33 4.01 1.68 -1.96
CA PRO A 33 4.92 2.53 -1.21
C PRO A 33 5.23 1.95 0.16
N MET A 34 6.45 2.17 0.64
CA MET A 34 6.84 1.89 2.01
C MET A 34 6.58 3.14 2.85
N LEU A 35 5.77 3.03 3.89
CA LEU A 35 5.38 4.18 4.73
C LEU A 35 6.25 4.36 5.96
N ALA A 36 6.95 3.31 6.40
CA ALA A 36 7.83 3.38 7.56
C ALA A 36 9.28 3.46 7.11
N ASN A 37 10.08 4.27 7.81
CA ASN A 37 11.53 4.28 7.61
C ASN A 37 12.23 3.38 8.64
N ALA A 38 13.57 3.34 8.60
CA ALA A 38 14.37 2.51 9.50
C ALA A 38 14.20 2.90 10.97
N ASP A 39 13.84 4.15 11.24
CA ASP A 39 13.64 4.66 12.60
C ASP A 39 12.18 4.53 13.05
N MET A 40 11.37 3.78 12.32
CA MET A 40 9.94 3.57 12.57
C MET A 40 9.14 4.88 12.59
N GLN A 41 9.61 5.86 11.84
CA GLN A 41 8.82 7.05 11.55
C GLN A 41 7.98 6.80 10.32
N PHE A 42 6.76 7.33 10.30
CA PHE A 42 5.82 7.10 9.22
C PHE A 42 5.60 8.36 8.40
N ASP A 43 5.55 8.16 7.08
CA ASP A 43 5.13 9.18 6.13
C ASP A 43 4.01 8.55 5.28
N LEU A 44 2.81 9.07 5.39
CA LEU A 44 1.64 8.50 4.72
C LEU A 44 1.67 8.72 3.21
N LYS A 45 2.50 9.63 2.73
CA LYS A 45 2.71 9.88 1.29
C LYS A 45 1.43 10.22 0.52
N THR A 46 0.48 10.86 1.19
CA THR A 46 -0.79 11.20 0.55
C THR A 46 -0.64 12.16 -0.62
N GLU A 47 0.37 13.03 -0.58
CA GLU A 47 0.66 13.93 -1.71
C GLU A 47 1.15 13.14 -2.92
N ARG A 48 1.96 12.12 -2.70
CA ARG A 48 2.41 11.24 -3.77
C ARG A 48 1.28 10.41 -4.35
N MET A 49 0.35 10.01 -3.51
CA MET A 49 -0.85 9.29 -3.95
C MET A 49 -1.72 10.18 -4.84
N ALA A 50 -1.89 11.45 -4.46
CA ALA A 50 -2.61 12.42 -5.28
C ALA A 50 -1.90 12.65 -6.61
N GLU A 51 -0.56 12.74 -6.61
CA GLU A 51 0.22 12.90 -7.84
C GLU A 51 0.02 11.71 -8.78
N LEU A 52 0.04 10.48 -8.25
CA LEU A 52 -0.21 9.30 -9.08
C LEU A 52 -1.62 9.32 -9.67
N ALA A 53 -2.62 9.73 -8.88
CA ALA A 53 -3.99 9.86 -9.37
C ALA A 53 -4.09 10.87 -10.51
N GLU A 54 -3.42 12.00 -10.39
CA GLU A 54 -3.39 13.01 -11.46
C GLU A 54 -2.73 12.47 -12.71
N LYS A 55 -1.61 11.76 -12.57
CA LYS A 55 -0.91 11.18 -13.71
C LYS A 55 -1.75 10.09 -14.39
N ALA A 56 -2.47 9.29 -13.62
CA ALA A 56 -3.39 8.29 -14.17
C ALA A 56 -4.48 8.96 -14.99
N THR A 57 -5.12 9.99 -14.45
CA THR A 57 -6.16 10.73 -15.13
C THR A 57 -5.64 11.34 -16.43
N ALA A 58 -4.46 11.97 -16.39
CA ALA A 58 -3.85 12.57 -17.57
C ALA A 58 -3.54 11.54 -18.65
N ALA A 59 -3.27 10.31 -18.27
CA ALA A 59 -2.99 9.22 -19.20
C ALA A 59 -4.27 8.49 -19.66
N GLY A 60 -5.44 8.93 -19.20
CA GLY A 60 -6.71 8.28 -19.54
C GLY A 60 -6.88 6.92 -18.86
N HIS A 61 -6.24 6.70 -17.75
CA HIS A 61 -6.25 5.44 -17.02
C HIS A 61 -7.10 5.56 -15.75
N ASP A 62 -7.76 4.46 -15.36
CA ASP A 62 -8.44 4.39 -14.08
C ASP A 62 -7.43 4.53 -12.93
N PRO A 63 -7.86 4.91 -11.73
CA PRO A 63 -6.95 5.01 -10.60
C PRO A 63 -6.23 3.69 -10.35
N TYR A 64 -4.92 3.77 -10.12
CA TYR A 64 -4.11 2.60 -9.83
C TYR A 64 -4.36 2.13 -8.41
N PRO A 65 -4.52 0.80 -8.19
CA PRO A 65 -4.55 0.26 -6.83
C PRO A 65 -3.25 0.60 -6.09
N ILE A 66 -3.38 0.95 -4.83
CA ILE A 66 -2.24 1.27 -3.96
C ILE A 66 -2.26 0.33 -2.78
N THR A 67 -1.14 -0.39 -2.58
CA THR A 67 -0.94 -1.25 -1.42
C THR A 67 0.15 -0.64 -0.56
N THR A 68 -0.16 -0.28 0.68
CA THR A 68 0.87 0.28 1.56
C THR A 68 1.58 -0.81 2.32
N PHE A 69 2.89 -0.66 2.46
CA PHE A 69 3.75 -1.53 3.24
C PHE A 69 4.34 -0.73 4.41
N GLY A 70 4.52 -1.36 5.57
CA GLY A 70 4.94 -0.63 6.75
C GLY A 70 3.88 0.36 7.23
N THR A 71 2.63 -0.06 7.20
CA THR A 71 1.48 0.80 7.51
C THR A 71 1.37 1.03 9.02
N PRO A 72 1.13 2.29 9.47
CA PRO A 72 0.88 2.54 10.90
C PRO A 72 -0.37 1.81 11.40
N ARG A 73 -0.29 1.27 12.60
CA ARG A 73 -1.42 0.58 13.24
C ARG A 73 -2.33 1.56 13.96
N ASP A 74 -2.75 2.58 13.25
CA ASP A 74 -3.55 3.67 13.78
C ASP A 74 -4.81 3.80 12.93
N PRO A 75 -6.02 3.67 13.52
CA PRO A 75 -7.26 3.79 12.76
C PRO A 75 -7.39 5.09 11.97
N ASP A 76 -6.93 6.20 12.54
CA ASP A 76 -7.01 7.50 11.87
C ASP A 76 -6.09 7.54 10.65
N ALA A 77 -4.88 6.98 10.78
CA ALA A 77 -3.95 6.90 9.66
C ALA A 77 -4.52 6.04 8.54
N VAL A 78 -5.11 4.89 8.88
CA VAL A 78 -5.70 3.99 7.88
C VAL A 78 -6.88 4.65 7.19
N ALA A 79 -7.71 5.40 7.93
CA ALA A 79 -8.82 6.14 7.33
C ALA A 79 -8.31 7.21 6.36
N THR A 80 -7.24 7.91 6.71
CA THR A 80 -6.61 8.90 5.85
C THR A 80 -6.09 8.23 4.56
N LEU A 81 -5.46 7.08 4.69
CA LEU A 81 -4.95 6.33 3.54
C LEU A 81 -6.09 5.85 2.63
N ALA A 82 -7.17 5.35 3.21
CA ALA A 82 -8.32 4.92 2.43
C ALA A 82 -8.91 6.09 1.63
N ALA A 83 -9.02 7.26 2.25
CA ALA A 83 -9.51 8.46 1.58
C ALA A 83 -8.56 8.91 0.45
N ALA A 84 -7.27 8.61 0.57
CA ALA A 84 -6.28 8.96 -0.44
C ALA A 84 -6.22 7.95 -1.60
N GLY A 85 -6.98 6.87 -1.55
CA GLY A 85 -7.06 5.89 -2.63
C GLY A 85 -6.34 4.57 -2.37
N VAL A 86 -5.87 4.34 -1.15
CA VAL A 86 -5.24 3.07 -0.79
C VAL A 86 -6.29 1.96 -0.77
N THR A 87 -5.99 0.86 -1.45
CA THR A 87 -6.91 -0.28 -1.56
C THR A 87 -6.53 -1.44 -0.65
N ARG A 88 -5.28 -1.49 -0.20
CA ARG A 88 -4.79 -2.57 0.65
C ARG A 88 -3.69 -2.07 1.58
N CYS A 89 -3.75 -2.48 2.83
CA CYS A 89 -2.73 -2.14 3.82
C CYS A 89 -2.04 -3.42 4.30
N ILE A 90 -0.71 -3.39 4.33
CA ILE A 90 0.08 -4.49 4.88
C ILE A 90 0.71 -4.02 6.18
N PHE A 91 0.42 -4.73 7.26
CA PHE A 91 0.98 -4.44 8.57
C PHE A 91 2.12 -5.41 8.86
N GLY A 92 3.25 -4.87 9.29
CA GLY A 92 4.39 -5.69 9.67
C GLY A 92 4.24 -6.24 11.08
N VAL A 93 4.64 -7.49 11.26
CA VAL A 93 4.75 -8.10 12.58
C VAL A 93 6.16 -8.65 12.72
N LYS A 94 6.90 -8.12 13.69
CA LYS A 94 8.26 -8.58 13.92
C LYS A 94 8.24 -10.02 14.41
N ALA A 95 9.09 -10.87 13.84
CA ALA A 95 9.24 -12.25 14.29
C ALA A 95 9.68 -12.28 15.77
N ALA A 96 8.95 -13.02 16.58
CA ALA A 96 9.16 -13.11 18.02
C ALA A 96 8.47 -14.38 18.54
N PRO A 97 8.72 -14.78 19.81
CA PRO A 97 7.96 -15.88 20.41
C PRO A 97 6.46 -15.62 20.37
N ALA A 98 5.67 -16.69 20.34
CA ALA A 98 4.21 -16.60 20.21
C ALA A 98 3.57 -15.68 21.27
N ASP A 99 4.06 -15.72 22.51
CA ASP A 99 3.53 -14.88 23.59
C ASP A 99 3.68 -13.37 23.29
N ASP A 100 4.65 -12.99 22.46
CA ASP A 100 4.84 -11.60 22.06
C ASP A 100 4.09 -11.27 20.76
N VAL A 101 3.99 -12.23 19.85
CA VAL A 101 3.39 -12.02 18.52
C VAL A 101 1.86 -12.03 18.58
N LEU A 102 1.26 -12.98 19.33
CA LEU A 102 -0.19 -13.14 19.36
C LEU A 102 -0.94 -11.88 19.80
N PRO A 103 -0.52 -11.15 20.87
CA PRO A 103 -1.17 -9.89 21.22
C PRO A 103 -1.10 -8.84 20.12
N ARG A 104 0.00 -8.81 19.37
CA ARG A 104 0.15 -7.88 18.24
C ARG A 104 -0.81 -8.20 17.10
N LEU A 105 -0.98 -9.50 16.82
CA LEU A 105 -1.93 -9.95 15.81
C LEU A 105 -3.36 -9.65 16.21
N ASP A 106 -3.70 -9.84 17.47
CA ASP A 106 -5.04 -9.51 18.00
C ASP A 106 -5.32 -8.02 17.86
N LYS A 107 -4.34 -7.18 18.13
CA LYS A 107 -4.49 -5.73 17.98
C LYS A 107 -4.76 -5.35 16.54
N ILE A 108 -4.05 -5.96 15.60
CA ILE A 108 -4.26 -5.72 14.16
C ILE A 108 -5.65 -6.23 13.76
N ALA A 109 -6.06 -7.39 14.23
CA ALA A 109 -7.38 -7.94 13.93
C ALA A 109 -8.50 -7.02 14.39
N ARG A 110 -8.38 -6.44 15.60
CA ARG A 110 -9.36 -5.47 16.10
C ARG A 110 -9.41 -4.21 15.25
N LEU A 111 -8.25 -3.75 14.79
CA LEU A 111 -8.18 -2.61 13.90
C LEU A 111 -8.93 -2.90 12.60
N VAL A 112 -8.71 -4.06 12.00
CA VAL A 112 -9.37 -4.47 10.75
C VAL A 112 -10.88 -4.57 10.96
N GLU A 113 -11.34 -5.17 12.06
CA GLU A 113 -12.77 -5.26 12.35
C GLU A 113 -13.43 -3.90 12.49
N GLY A 114 -12.74 -2.96 13.16
CA GLY A 114 -13.23 -1.61 13.32
C GLY A 114 -13.39 -0.88 12.00
N LEU A 115 -12.53 -1.19 11.03
CA LEU A 115 -12.59 -0.58 9.69
C LEU A 115 -13.69 -1.17 8.81
N ARG A 116 -14.10 -2.40 9.08
CA ARG A 116 -15.19 -3.06 8.35
C ARG A 116 -16.57 -2.62 8.83
N GLY A 117 -16.62 -2.21 10.07
CA GLY A 117 -17.86 -1.78 10.70
C GLY A 117 -18.34 -0.45 10.22
#